data_cc429178a64eb3015d78feed0d64df29
#
_entry.id   cc429178a64eb3015d78feed0d64df29
#
_cell.length_a   1.000
_cell.length_b   1.000
_cell.length_c   1.000
_cell.angle_alpha   90.00
_cell.angle_beta   90.00
_cell.angle_gamma   90.00
#
_symmetry.space_group_name_H-M   'P 1'
#
loop_
_entity.id
_entity.type
_entity.pdbx_description
1 polymer ?
#
loop_
_entity_poly.entity_id
_entity_poly.type
_entity_poly.pdbx_seq_one_letter_code
_entity_poly.pdbx_strand_id
1 'polypeptide(L)'
;MRRRVAPLLGAILLLWAIASLPVGAEPLSDGVYAVEYELLQGDSDSVSIANDYFEKPALLKVDGDKQVLQLTLNHSKWVQELEVHSGDGFADAKVVAEDEEADTRVVELDVDGKLDEPFPVKMHVVIDELEIPYDHAYTVRVAVDADSLKETNQEWIDSVSTGSTIWFWIATAIVIVATIFVAMRLFGSKK
;
A
#
# COMPACT_ATOMS: atom_id res chain seq x y z
N MET A 1 49.26 45.95 -25.56
CA MET A 1 47.88 45.81 -25.10
C MET A 1 47.66 44.37 -24.59
N ARG A 2 47.82 44.10 -23.29
CA ARG A 2 47.55 42.80 -22.67
C ARG A 2 46.10 42.79 -22.19
N ARG A 3 45.22 42.06 -22.92
CA ARG A 3 43.81 41.89 -22.57
C ARG A 3 43.71 41.00 -21.31
N ARG A 4 43.14 41.56 -20.21
CA ARG A 4 42.85 40.88 -18.97
C ARG A 4 41.57 40.07 -19.13
N VAL A 5 41.66 38.84 -19.65
CA VAL A 5 40.52 37.87 -19.76
C VAL A 5 40.46 36.85 -18.64
N ALA A 6 41.40 36.88 -17.69
CA ALA A 6 41.50 35.90 -16.62
C ALA A 6 40.34 35.92 -15.55
N PRO A 7 39.69 37.07 -15.20
CA PRO A 7 38.65 37.04 -14.19
C PRO A 7 37.30 36.52 -14.68
N LEU A 8 37.01 36.51 -15.97
CA LEU A 8 35.74 36.05 -16.55
C LEU A 8 35.63 34.50 -16.57
N LEU A 9 36.73 33.79 -16.79
CA LEU A 9 36.76 32.34 -16.76
C LEU A 9 36.55 31.74 -15.34
N GLY A 10 37.06 32.42 -14.32
CA GLY A 10 36.87 32.04 -12.92
C GLY A 10 35.42 32.15 -12.42
N ALA A 11 34.71 33.18 -12.88
CA ALA A 11 33.29 33.40 -12.51
C ALA A 11 32.36 32.38 -13.17
N ILE A 12 32.64 31.93 -14.39
CA ILE A 12 31.84 30.92 -15.11
C ILE A 12 32.01 29.52 -14.45
N LEU A 13 33.23 29.18 -14.03
CA LEU A 13 33.48 27.91 -13.31
C LEU A 13 32.83 27.86 -11.93
N LEU A 14 32.72 28.99 -11.23
CA LEU A 14 32.04 29.07 -9.94
C LEU A 14 30.49 28.90 -10.08
N LEU A 15 29.91 29.42 -11.16
CA LEU A 15 28.48 29.23 -11.43
C LEU A 15 28.10 27.76 -11.76
N TRP A 16 29.01 27.01 -12.38
CA TRP A 16 28.78 25.59 -12.68
C TRP A 16 28.88 24.69 -11.46
N ALA A 17 29.64 25.08 -10.43
CA ALA A 17 29.77 24.32 -9.20
C ALA A 17 28.52 24.38 -8.30
N ILE A 18 27.69 25.41 -8.44
CA ILE A 18 26.45 25.58 -7.66
C ILE A 18 25.28 24.76 -8.24
N ALA A 19 25.35 24.37 -9.53
CA ALA A 19 24.30 23.63 -10.21
C ALA A 19 24.29 22.11 -9.90
N SER A 20 25.22 21.63 -9.08
CA SER A 20 25.40 20.20 -8.76
C SER A 20 25.09 19.85 -7.30
N LEU A 21 24.31 20.65 -6.59
CA LEU A 21 23.82 20.23 -5.28
C LEU A 21 22.81 19.09 -5.53
N PRO A 22 22.97 17.93 -4.89
CA PRO A 22 21.95 16.90 -4.94
C PRO A 22 20.66 17.51 -4.36
N VAL A 23 19.61 17.57 -5.17
CA VAL A 23 18.26 17.82 -4.67
C VAL A 23 17.93 16.57 -3.84
N GLY A 24 18.12 16.66 -2.54
CA GLY A 24 17.59 15.67 -1.62
C GLY A 24 16.07 15.65 -1.83
N ALA A 25 15.48 14.48 -1.98
CA ALA A 25 14.03 14.35 -1.95
C ALA A 25 13.55 14.99 -0.66
N GLU A 26 12.60 15.92 -0.73
CA GLU A 26 11.98 16.47 0.46
C GLU A 26 11.30 15.31 1.21
N PRO A 27 11.44 15.26 2.56
CA PRO A 27 10.74 14.25 3.34
C PRO A 27 9.22 14.37 3.10
N LEU A 28 8.54 13.24 3.00
CA LEU A 28 7.08 13.21 2.89
C LEU A 28 6.47 13.91 4.12
N SER A 29 5.43 14.71 3.89
CA SER A 29 4.66 15.31 4.98
C SER A 29 3.91 14.25 5.77
N ASP A 30 3.61 14.54 7.04
CA ASP A 30 2.73 13.69 7.85
C ASP A 30 1.39 13.53 7.14
N GLY A 31 0.92 12.29 7.05
CA GLY A 31 -0.33 12.01 6.35
C GLY A 31 -0.50 10.53 6.00
N VAL A 32 -1.53 10.28 5.21
CA VAL A 32 -1.82 8.96 4.66
C VAL A 32 -1.88 9.06 3.15
N TYR A 33 -1.18 8.14 2.51
CA TYR A 33 -1.00 8.11 1.06
C TYR A 33 -1.43 6.75 0.52
N ALA A 34 -2.11 6.74 -0.61
CA ALA A 34 -2.24 5.56 -1.44
C ALA A 34 -0.98 5.42 -2.30
N VAL A 35 -0.45 4.21 -2.40
CA VAL A 35 0.79 3.94 -3.14
C VAL A 35 0.73 2.60 -3.84
N GLU A 36 1.12 2.56 -5.10
CA GLU A 36 1.26 1.31 -5.85
C GLU A 36 2.53 0.57 -5.42
N TYR A 37 2.49 -0.74 -5.49
CA TYR A 37 3.62 -1.60 -5.13
C TYR A 37 3.53 -2.93 -5.86
N GLU A 38 4.64 -3.66 -5.91
CA GLU A 38 4.73 -5.01 -6.41
C GLU A 38 5.48 -5.91 -5.42
N LEU A 39 5.10 -7.19 -5.39
CA LEU A 39 5.91 -8.20 -4.73
C LEU A 39 6.82 -8.84 -5.77
N LEU A 40 8.12 -8.64 -5.59
CA LEU A 40 9.16 -9.23 -6.42
C LEU A 40 9.63 -10.56 -5.82
N GLN A 41 10.23 -11.40 -6.63
CA GLN A 41 10.94 -12.60 -6.17
C GLN A 41 12.11 -12.21 -5.27
N GLY A 42 12.46 -13.08 -4.33
CA GLY A 42 13.52 -12.80 -3.36
C GLY A 42 14.90 -12.58 -4.00
N ASP A 43 15.17 -13.23 -5.12
CA ASP A 43 16.45 -13.29 -5.80
C ASP A 43 16.48 -12.59 -7.18
N SER A 44 15.37 -12.04 -7.65
CA SER A 44 15.28 -11.37 -8.95
C SER A 44 14.24 -10.22 -8.94
N ASP A 45 14.35 -9.30 -9.90
CA ASP A 45 13.39 -8.20 -10.06
C ASP A 45 12.13 -8.63 -10.85
N SER A 46 11.92 -9.93 -11.01
CA SER A 46 10.68 -10.45 -11.58
C SER A 46 9.56 -10.41 -10.54
N VAL A 47 8.35 -10.09 -10.98
CA VAL A 47 7.17 -10.14 -10.12
C VAL A 47 6.95 -11.57 -9.61
N SER A 48 6.69 -11.69 -8.32
CA SER A 48 6.35 -12.98 -7.68
C SER A 48 4.89 -13.34 -7.93
N ILE A 49 4.57 -14.61 -7.98
CA ILE A 49 3.18 -15.09 -7.99
C ILE A 49 2.42 -14.67 -6.72
N ALA A 50 3.12 -14.47 -5.61
CA ALA A 50 2.55 -13.95 -4.37
C ALA A 50 1.95 -12.54 -4.52
N ASN A 51 2.32 -11.79 -5.56
CA ASN A 51 1.75 -10.47 -5.83
C ASN A 51 0.23 -10.51 -5.99
N ASP A 52 -0.32 -11.62 -6.46
CA ASP A 52 -1.75 -11.80 -6.67
C ASP A 52 -2.54 -12.05 -5.37
N TYR A 53 -1.83 -12.33 -4.26
CA TYR A 53 -2.46 -12.49 -2.95
C TYR A 53 -2.62 -11.16 -2.19
N PHE A 54 -2.27 -10.05 -2.82
CA PHE A 54 -2.32 -8.73 -2.21
C PHE A 54 -3.07 -7.75 -3.07
N GLU A 55 -3.93 -6.95 -2.45
CA GLU A 55 -4.68 -5.91 -3.12
C GLU A 55 -3.87 -4.63 -3.32
N LYS A 56 -4.22 -3.88 -4.34
CA LYS A 56 -3.59 -2.60 -4.70
C LYS A 56 -4.64 -1.48 -4.70
N PRO A 57 -4.25 -0.28 -4.35
CA PRO A 57 -2.98 0.16 -3.81
C PRO A 57 -2.80 -0.17 -2.33
N ALA A 58 -1.58 -0.04 -1.80
CA ALA A 58 -1.30 -0.02 -0.37
C ALA A 58 -1.61 1.35 0.26
N LEU A 59 -1.69 1.40 1.60
CA LEU A 59 -1.69 2.65 2.35
C LEU A 59 -0.35 2.86 3.03
N LEU A 60 0.26 4.01 2.80
CA LEU A 60 1.45 4.47 3.51
C LEU A 60 1.04 5.53 4.52
N LYS A 61 1.30 5.28 5.80
CA LYS A 61 1.14 6.25 6.89
C LYS A 61 2.49 6.86 7.22
N VAL A 62 2.56 8.17 7.26
CA VAL A 62 3.76 8.95 7.60
C VAL A 62 3.47 9.78 8.85
N ASP A 63 4.34 9.64 9.86
CA ASP A 63 4.32 10.41 11.11
C ASP A 63 5.78 10.72 11.50
N GLY A 64 6.23 11.92 11.15
CA GLY A 64 7.64 12.32 11.25
C GLY A 64 8.55 11.41 10.44
N ASP A 65 9.52 10.78 11.12
CA ASP A 65 10.45 9.84 10.49
C ASP A 65 9.89 8.42 10.39
N LYS A 66 8.70 8.16 10.96
CA LYS A 66 8.08 6.84 10.94
C LYS A 66 7.21 6.66 9.71
N GLN A 67 7.47 5.59 8.97
CA GLN A 67 6.67 5.16 7.83
C GLN A 67 6.12 3.75 8.08
N VAL A 68 4.82 3.58 7.89
CA VAL A 68 4.14 2.29 8.07
C VAL A 68 3.33 1.99 6.81
N LEU A 69 3.65 0.88 6.16
CA LEU A 69 2.92 0.40 5.00
C LEU A 69 1.83 -0.59 5.44
N GLN A 70 0.59 -0.33 5.04
CA GLN A 70 -0.52 -1.26 5.23
C GLN A 70 -0.81 -1.98 3.93
N LEU A 71 -0.76 -3.32 3.97
CA LEU A 71 -1.09 -4.20 2.86
C LEU A 71 -2.36 -4.98 3.17
N THR A 72 -3.21 -5.17 2.17
CA THR A 72 -4.40 -6.03 2.27
C THR A 72 -4.15 -7.34 1.54
N LEU A 73 -4.26 -8.45 2.25
CA LEU A 73 -4.25 -9.79 1.69
C LEU A 73 -5.68 -10.18 1.27
N ASN A 74 -5.83 -10.76 0.08
CA ASN A 74 -7.12 -11.21 -0.48
C ASN A 74 -7.32 -12.74 -0.45
N HIS A 75 -6.33 -13.49 0.02
CA HIS A 75 -6.38 -14.92 0.29
C HIS A 75 -5.73 -15.17 1.66
N SER A 76 -6.34 -14.58 2.69
CA SER A 76 -5.78 -14.54 4.03
C SER A 76 -5.50 -15.94 4.58
N LYS A 77 -6.40 -16.90 4.33
CA LYS A 77 -6.27 -18.30 4.81
C LYS A 77 -5.09 -19.04 4.21
N TRP A 78 -4.65 -18.68 3.02
CA TRP A 78 -3.49 -19.33 2.39
C TRP A 78 -2.16 -18.85 2.97
N VAL A 79 -2.09 -17.61 3.45
CA VAL A 79 -0.86 -17.05 4.01
C VAL A 79 -0.83 -17.29 5.51
N GLN A 80 -0.18 -18.37 5.92
CA GLN A 80 -0.12 -18.79 7.33
C GLN A 80 0.79 -17.89 8.16
N GLU A 81 1.93 -17.49 7.59
CA GLU A 81 2.91 -16.63 8.22
C GLU A 81 3.31 -15.50 7.25
N LEU A 82 3.45 -14.30 7.79
CA LEU A 82 4.00 -13.15 7.10
C LEU A 82 4.91 -12.41 8.06
N GLU A 83 6.22 -12.52 7.82
CA GLU A 83 7.24 -11.92 8.67
C GLU A 83 7.91 -10.74 7.96
N VAL A 84 8.13 -9.68 8.70
CA VAL A 84 8.80 -8.45 8.24
C VAL A 84 10.09 -8.22 8.99
N HIS A 85 10.98 -7.43 8.41
CA HIS A 85 12.23 -7.08 9.05
C HIS A 85 11.96 -6.33 10.37
N SER A 86 12.62 -6.76 11.44
CA SER A 86 12.49 -6.16 12.77
C SER A 86 13.81 -6.28 13.52
N GLY A 87 14.48 -5.17 13.78
CA GLY A 87 15.81 -5.15 14.39
C GLY A 87 16.83 -5.94 13.55
N ASP A 88 17.46 -6.95 14.15
CA ASP A 88 18.46 -7.79 13.47
C ASP A 88 17.82 -9.06 12.81
N GLY A 89 16.49 -9.17 12.76
CA GLY A 89 15.81 -10.38 12.31
C GLY A 89 14.49 -10.13 11.61
N PHE A 90 13.58 -11.09 11.74
CA PHE A 90 12.22 -11.03 11.23
C PHE A 90 11.25 -11.29 12.38
N ALA A 91 10.09 -10.66 12.32
CA ALA A 91 8.98 -10.86 13.23
C ALA A 91 7.66 -10.86 12.45
N ASP A 92 6.63 -11.46 13.03
CA ASP A 92 5.30 -11.47 12.44
C ASP A 92 4.79 -10.05 12.14
N ALA A 93 4.24 -9.87 10.94
CA ALA A 93 3.59 -8.63 10.56
C ALA A 93 2.38 -8.39 11.48
N LYS A 94 2.19 -7.15 11.89
CA LYS A 94 1.07 -6.79 12.79
C LYS A 94 -0.24 -6.81 12.01
N VAL A 95 -1.16 -7.72 12.35
CA VAL A 95 -2.53 -7.75 11.84
C VAL A 95 -3.33 -6.64 12.52
N VAL A 96 -3.96 -5.76 11.72
CA VAL A 96 -4.75 -4.62 12.21
C VAL A 96 -6.23 -4.72 11.88
N ALA A 97 -6.60 -5.52 10.88
CA ALA A 97 -7.98 -5.88 10.55
C ALA A 97 -8.03 -7.26 9.90
N GLU A 98 -9.15 -7.96 10.08
CA GLU A 98 -9.40 -9.25 9.48
C GLU A 98 -10.90 -9.40 9.19
N ASP A 99 -11.22 -9.96 8.01
CA ASP A 99 -12.56 -10.34 7.60
C ASP A 99 -12.54 -11.79 7.11
N GLU A 100 -13.00 -12.70 7.97
CA GLU A 100 -13.02 -14.14 7.69
C GLU A 100 -13.99 -14.51 6.56
N GLU A 101 -15.10 -13.74 6.39
CA GLU A 101 -16.10 -13.98 5.37
C GLU A 101 -15.56 -13.56 3.98
N ALA A 102 -14.87 -12.43 3.93
CA ALA A 102 -14.22 -11.96 2.71
C ALA A 102 -12.87 -12.64 2.42
N ASP A 103 -12.34 -13.42 3.37
CA ASP A 103 -11.00 -14.02 3.33
C ASP A 103 -9.89 -12.97 3.14
N THR A 104 -10.00 -11.86 3.86
CA THR A 104 -9.03 -10.76 3.80
C THR A 104 -8.46 -10.45 5.17
N ARG A 105 -7.24 -9.94 5.21
CA ARG A 105 -6.66 -9.29 6.39
C ARG A 105 -5.75 -8.14 6.00
N VAL A 106 -5.68 -7.14 6.86
CA VAL A 106 -4.80 -5.98 6.72
C VAL A 106 -3.64 -6.12 7.68
N VAL A 107 -2.44 -5.98 7.17
CA VAL A 107 -1.20 -6.06 7.94
C VAL A 107 -0.43 -4.75 7.87
N GLU A 108 0.27 -4.41 8.95
CA GLU A 108 1.19 -3.27 9.02
C GLU A 108 2.64 -3.75 8.98
N LEU A 109 3.44 -3.06 8.16
CA LEU A 109 4.87 -3.25 8.01
C LEU A 109 5.55 -1.92 8.29
N ASP A 110 6.48 -1.89 9.25
CA ASP A 110 7.35 -0.73 9.42
C ASP A 110 8.33 -0.68 8.22
N VAL A 111 8.47 0.49 7.60
CA VAL A 111 9.41 0.72 6.50
C VAL A 111 10.70 1.29 7.09
N ASP A 112 11.70 0.41 7.24
CA ASP A 112 13.03 0.78 7.71
C ASP A 112 13.91 1.11 6.50
N GLY A 113 14.15 2.38 6.24
CA GLY A 113 14.98 2.81 5.12
C GLY A 113 14.26 3.70 4.11
N LYS A 114 14.69 3.62 2.85
CA LYS A 114 14.08 4.41 1.79
C LYS A 114 12.91 3.65 1.17
N LEU A 115 11.83 4.37 0.94
CA LEU A 115 10.60 3.81 0.36
C LEU A 115 10.81 3.22 -1.04
N ASP A 116 11.75 3.75 -1.81
CA ASP A 116 12.08 3.34 -3.18
C ASP A 116 13.06 2.14 -3.25
N GLU A 117 13.54 1.65 -2.10
CA GLU A 117 14.40 0.46 -2.03
C GLU A 117 13.55 -0.78 -1.67
N PRO A 118 13.51 -1.84 -2.53
CA PRO A 118 12.75 -3.05 -2.21
C PRO A 118 13.26 -3.72 -0.94
N PHE A 119 12.34 -4.06 -0.02
CA PHE A 119 12.67 -4.68 1.26
C PHE A 119 12.09 -6.11 1.38
N PRO A 120 12.80 -7.03 2.07
CA PRO A 120 12.42 -8.43 2.14
C PRO A 120 11.27 -8.66 3.11
N VAL A 121 10.36 -9.56 2.73
CA VAL A 121 9.28 -10.11 3.53
C VAL A 121 9.30 -11.62 3.36
N LYS A 122 9.24 -12.37 4.47
CA LYS A 122 9.10 -13.82 4.44
C LYS A 122 7.64 -14.19 4.56
N MET A 123 7.24 -15.20 3.82
CA MET A 123 5.88 -15.72 3.90
C MET A 123 5.86 -17.24 3.81
N HIS A 124 4.90 -17.84 4.51
CA HIS A 124 4.57 -19.24 4.43
C HIS A 124 3.17 -19.38 3.86
N VAL A 125 3.06 -20.04 2.72
CA VAL A 125 1.80 -20.21 1.98
C VAL A 125 1.43 -21.69 1.95
N VAL A 126 0.20 -21.98 2.39
CA VAL A 126 -0.39 -23.31 2.38
C VAL A 126 -1.71 -23.29 1.63
N ILE A 127 -1.84 -24.12 0.60
CA ILE A 127 -3.07 -24.27 -0.20
C ILE A 127 -3.40 -25.75 -0.27
N ASP A 128 -4.30 -26.21 0.60
CA ASP A 128 -4.68 -27.61 0.74
C ASP A 128 -5.71 -28.06 -0.32
N GLU A 129 -6.41 -27.11 -0.96
CA GLU A 129 -7.48 -27.38 -1.92
C GLU A 129 -6.98 -27.84 -3.30
N LEU A 130 -5.68 -27.79 -3.53
CA LEU A 130 -5.07 -28.27 -4.78
C LEU A 130 -4.96 -29.80 -4.80
N GLU A 131 -5.01 -30.42 -5.99
CA GLU A 131 -4.76 -31.88 -6.17
C GLU A 131 -3.43 -32.31 -5.55
N ILE A 132 -2.42 -31.45 -5.62
CA ILE A 132 -1.13 -31.59 -4.93
C ILE A 132 -1.05 -30.40 -3.98
N PRO A 133 -1.14 -30.62 -2.65
CA PRO A 133 -1.08 -29.55 -1.68
C PRO A 133 0.18 -28.69 -1.88
N TYR A 134 0.01 -27.38 -1.82
CA TYR A 134 1.10 -26.44 -1.86
C TYR A 134 1.43 -26.01 -0.43
N ASP A 135 2.66 -26.22 0.00
CA ASP A 135 3.16 -25.87 1.33
C ASP A 135 4.60 -25.38 1.19
N HIS A 136 4.78 -24.07 1.10
CA HIS A 136 6.09 -23.48 0.87
C HIS A 136 6.31 -22.18 1.64
N ALA A 137 7.49 -22.10 2.27
CA ALA A 137 8.01 -20.85 2.84
C ALA A 137 9.06 -20.25 1.90
N TYR A 138 8.97 -18.97 1.62
CA TYR A 138 9.88 -18.24 0.75
C TYR A 138 9.95 -16.76 1.10
N THR A 139 10.96 -16.09 0.55
CA THR A 139 11.12 -14.64 0.68
C THR A 139 10.67 -13.96 -0.61
N VAL A 140 9.90 -12.89 -0.46
CA VAL A 140 9.60 -11.92 -1.51
C VAL A 140 10.18 -10.57 -1.12
N ARG A 141 10.21 -9.63 -2.05
CA ARG A 141 10.60 -8.24 -1.78
C ARG A 141 9.45 -7.32 -2.14
N VAL A 142 9.08 -6.45 -1.22
CA VAL A 142 8.08 -5.39 -1.48
C VAL A 142 8.80 -4.24 -2.16
N ALA A 143 8.40 -3.93 -3.38
CA ALA A 143 8.88 -2.79 -4.16
C ALA A 143 7.77 -1.75 -4.25
N VAL A 144 7.95 -0.60 -3.63
CA VAL A 144 6.98 0.48 -3.60
C VAL A 144 7.30 1.46 -4.73
N ASP A 145 6.28 1.84 -5.51
CA ASP A 145 6.39 2.88 -6.52
C ASP A 145 6.18 4.27 -5.88
N ALA A 146 7.26 4.87 -5.40
CA ALA A 146 7.23 6.17 -4.76
C ALA A 146 6.68 7.31 -5.65
N ASP A 147 6.76 7.17 -6.97
CA ASP A 147 6.21 8.14 -7.92
C ASP A 147 4.67 8.07 -8.00
N SER A 148 4.07 6.97 -7.54
CA SER A 148 2.62 6.76 -7.53
C SER A 148 1.91 7.37 -6.32
N LEU A 149 2.64 7.89 -5.33
CA LEU A 149 2.08 8.44 -4.08
C LEU A 149 0.97 9.46 -4.33
N LYS A 150 -0.18 9.23 -3.70
CA LYS A 150 -1.32 10.14 -3.72
C LYS A 150 -1.82 10.33 -2.30
N GLU A 151 -1.80 11.56 -1.82
CA GLU A 151 -2.42 11.89 -0.54
C GLU A 151 -3.89 11.46 -0.55
N THR A 152 -4.32 10.79 0.52
CA THR A 152 -5.69 10.29 0.64
C THR A 152 -6.32 10.80 1.93
N ASN A 153 -7.64 10.81 1.96
CA ASN A 153 -8.42 11.22 3.13
C ASN A 153 -8.94 9.98 3.88
N GLN A 154 -9.40 10.20 5.13
CA GLN A 154 -9.94 9.15 5.98
C GLN A 154 -11.12 8.42 5.33
N GLU A 155 -11.97 9.11 4.59
CA GLU A 155 -13.13 8.53 3.91
C GLU A 155 -12.74 7.47 2.88
N TRP A 156 -11.63 7.70 2.16
CA TRP A 156 -11.08 6.71 1.23
C TRP A 156 -10.50 5.49 1.97
N ILE A 157 -9.79 5.72 3.10
CA ILE A 157 -9.24 4.65 3.94
C ILE A 157 -10.35 3.71 4.42
N ASP A 158 -11.46 4.29 4.91
CA ASP A 158 -12.61 3.54 5.38
C ASP A 158 -13.29 2.76 4.25
N SER A 159 -13.28 3.29 3.02
CA SER A 159 -13.86 2.62 1.85
C SER A 159 -13.05 1.41 1.38
N VAL A 160 -11.72 1.45 1.51
CA VAL A 160 -10.83 0.34 1.11
C VAL A 160 -10.74 -0.72 2.20
N SER A 161 -10.73 -0.31 3.47
CA SER A 161 -10.66 -1.23 4.62
C SER A 161 -11.96 -2.00 4.86
N THR A 162 -13.07 -1.52 4.29
CA THR A 162 -14.37 -2.16 4.43
C THR A 162 -14.81 -2.65 3.05
N GLY A 163 -14.46 -3.86 2.66
CA GLY A 163 -15.04 -4.55 1.49
C GLY A 163 -16.57 -4.66 1.52
N SER A 164 -17.18 -4.00 2.49
CA SER A 164 -18.60 -3.96 2.88
C SER A 164 -19.39 -2.79 2.28
N THR A 165 -18.79 -1.84 1.57
CA THR A 165 -19.52 -0.63 1.14
C THR A 165 -20.61 -0.93 0.13
N ILE A 166 -20.44 -1.97 -0.68
CA ILE A 166 -21.48 -2.42 -1.63
C ILE A 166 -22.71 -2.92 -0.89
N TRP A 167 -22.53 -3.66 0.20
CA TRP A 167 -23.64 -4.16 1.05
C TRP A 167 -24.37 -3.04 1.78
N PHE A 168 -23.66 -2.00 2.22
CA PHE A 168 -24.28 -0.83 2.87
C PHE A 168 -25.19 -0.07 1.91
N TRP A 169 -24.79 0.15 0.66
CA TRP A 169 -25.61 0.78 -0.35
C TRP A 169 -26.80 -0.11 -0.80
N ILE A 170 -26.60 -1.44 -0.86
CA ILE A 170 -27.68 -2.39 -1.14
C ILE A 170 -28.69 -2.40 0.00
N ALA A 171 -28.24 -2.43 1.26
CA ALA A 171 -29.12 -2.40 2.43
C ALA A 171 -29.90 -1.09 2.53
N THR A 172 -29.29 0.07 2.28
CA THR A 172 -29.99 1.37 2.24
C THR A 172 -30.97 1.46 1.08
N ALA A 173 -30.62 0.94 -0.10
CA ALA A 173 -31.55 0.89 -1.25
C ALA A 173 -32.79 0.02 -0.95
N ILE A 174 -32.62 -1.13 -0.30
CA ILE A 174 -33.71 -2.02 0.11
C ILE A 174 -34.64 -1.32 1.13
N VAL A 175 -34.06 -0.60 2.11
CA VAL A 175 -34.85 0.15 3.11
C VAL A 175 -35.65 1.28 2.43
N ILE A 176 -35.04 2.02 1.50
CA ILE A 176 -35.73 3.09 0.74
C ILE A 176 -36.88 2.51 -0.08
N VAL A 177 -36.65 1.42 -0.81
CA VAL A 177 -37.71 0.77 -1.61
C VAL A 177 -38.84 0.23 -0.73
N ALA A 178 -38.51 -0.37 0.42
CA ALA A 178 -39.50 -0.86 1.38
C ALA A 178 -40.34 0.29 1.98
N THR A 179 -39.70 1.42 2.34
CA THR A 179 -40.43 2.59 2.87
C THR A 179 -41.34 3.23 1.82
N ILE A 180 -40.88 3.33 0.57
CA ILE A 180 -41.73 3.83 -0.56
C ILE A 180 -42.92 2.90 -0.81
N PHE A 181 -42.70 1.57 -0.77
CA PHE A 181 -43.74 0.59 -0.95
C PHE A 181 -44.80 0.63 0.18
N VAL A 182 -44.38 0.77 1.41
CA VAL A 182 -45.28 0.94 2.58
C VAL A 182 -46.06 2.26 2.46
N ALA A 183 -45.41 3.36 2.10
CA ALA A 183 -46.06 4.65 1.91
C ALA A 183 -47.10 4.60 0.79
N MET A 184 -46.79 3.97 -0.34
CA MET A 184 -47.77 3.79 -1.45
C MET A 184 -48.98 2.93 -1.02
N ARG A 185 -48.79 1.92 -0.18
CA ARG A 185 -49.88 1.08 0.35
C ARG A 185 -50.75 1.81 1.36
N LEU A 186 -50.19 2.69 2.17
CA LEU A 186 -50.92 3.46 3.18
C LEU A 186 -51.66 4.68 2.58
N PHE A 187 -51.07 5.32 1.58
CA PHE A 187 -51.66 6.52 0.96
C PHE A 187 -52.35 6.28 -0.38
N GLY A 188 -52.13 5.13 -1.05
CA GLY A 188 -52.77 4.75 -2.30
C GLY A 188 -54.16 4.14 -2.21
N SER A 189 -54.68 3.92 -0.98
CA SER A 189 -56.02 3.30 -0.76
C SER A 189 -57.15 4.32 -0.48
N LYS A 190 -57.01 5.53 -0.98
CA LYS A 190 -58.11 6.53 -0.96
C LYS A 190 -58.48 6.91 -2.39
N LYS A 191 -59.22 6.04 -3.06
CA LYS A 191 -60.20 6.38 -4.11
C LYS A 191 -61.29 5.33 -4.11
#